data_9a535eff25d43a24a0be7a822f8a92dc
#
_entry.id   9a535eff25d43a24a0be7a822f8a92dc
#
_cell.length_a   1.000
_cell.length_b   1.000
_cell.length_c   1.000
_cell.angle_alpha   90.00
_cell.angle_beta   90.00
_cell.angle_gamma   90.00
#
_symmetry.space_group_name_H-M   'P 1'
#
loop_
_entity.id
_entity.type
_entity.pdbx_description
1 polymer ?
#
loop_
_entity_poly.entity_id
_entity_poly.type
_entity_poly.pdbx_seq_one_letter_code
_entity_poly.pdbx_strand_id
1 'polypeptide(L)'
;MNEYEFTLKFAIPADLDREALEACLFESGCDNALVGTGQKGRVALTFVRAASSATEVVESAMSDVLRALPHARLIEVEPDLVGVSDIAELFAFSRQNMRKLVQTHTESFPLPLHEGRSSLWHLAEVLDWFEARQEREVDPALREVARASMTVNAAREAARLREADGDSKAPQRQAG
;
A
#
# COMPACT_ATOMS: atom_id res chain seq x y z
N MET A 1 15.41 10.84 -13.17
CA MET A 1 14.67 10.65 -11.91
C MET A 1 13.20 10.93 -12.18
N ASN A 2 12.34 10.03 -11.75
CA ASN A 2 10.90 10.20 -11.82
C ASN A 2 10.36 10.65 -10.46
N GLU A 3 9.25 11.37 -10.48
CA GLU A 3 8.46 11.63 -9.27
C GLU A 3 7.51 10.47 -9.01
N TYR A 4 7.46 10.02 -7.76
CA TYR A 4 6.59 8.95 -7.31
C TYR A 4 5.70 9.44 -6.18
N GLU A 5 4.40 9.24 -6.34
CA GLU A 5 3.40 9.49 -5.30
C GLU A 5 2.95 8.18 -4.69
N PHE A 6 3.01 8.08 -3.37
CA PHE A 6 2.60 6.90 -2.62
C PHE A 6 2.20 7.25 -1.19
N THR A 7 1.44 6.37 -0.56
CA THR A 7 1.00 6.55 0.83
C THR A 7 1.44 5.37 1.68
N LEU A 8 2.04 5.66 2.81
CA LEU A 8 2.37 4.69 3.86
C LEU A 8 1.35 4.80 4.98
N LYS A 9 0.73 3.69 5.36
CA LYS A 9 -0.20 3.62 6.50
C LYS A 9 0.41 2.81 7.63
N PHE A 10 0.40 3.39 8.82
CA PHE A 10 0.95 2.77 10.02
C PHE A 10 -0.06 2.72 11.17
N ALA A 11 0.04 1.65 11.97
CA ALA A 11 -0.49 1.63 13.32
C ALA A 11 0.55 2.27 14.25
N ILE A 12 0.09 3.20 15.10
CA ILE A 12 0.90 3.93 16.07
C ILE A 12 0.28 3.82 17.47
N PRO A 13 1.04 4.07 18.56
CA PRO A 13 0.47 4.14 19.89
C PRO A 13 -0.69 5.14 19.96
N ALA A 14 -1.80 4.72 20.56
CA ALA A 14 -3.04 5.50 20.59
C ALA A 14 -2.99 6.75 21.49
N ASP A 15 -2.01 6.82 22.35
CA ASP A 15 -1.72 7.93 23.26
C ASP A 15 -0.79 9.00 22.65
N LEU A 16 -0.21 8.73 21.47
CA LEU A 16 0.60 9.70 20.76
C LEU A 16 -0.31 10.80 20.18
N ASP A 17 -0.16 12.02 20.68
CA ASP A 17 -0.90 13.15 20.16
C ASP A 17 -0.37 13.64 18.80
N ARG A 18 -1.18 14.41 18.10
CA ARG A 18 -0.87 14.87 16.75
C ARG A 18 0.36 15.79 16.71
N GLU A 19 0.51 16.67 17.68
CA GLU A 19 1.61 17.63 17.70
C GLU A 19 2.95 16.93 17.91
N ALA A 20 3.01 15.96 18.85
CA ALA A 20 4.19 15.13 19.08
C ALA A 20 4.53 14.27 17.84
N LEU A 21 3.51 13.71 17.19
CA LEU A 21 3.66 12.94 15.96
C LEU A 21 4.29 13.78 14.83
N GLU A 22 3.74 14.97 14.58
CA GLU A 22 4.24 15.86 13.54
C GLU A 22 5.66 16.34 13.83
N ALA A 23 6.00 16.63 15.09
CA ALA A 23 7.35 17.00 15.51
C ALA A 23 8.36 15.86 15.26
N CYS A 24 8.05 14.63 15.64
CA CYS A 24 8.91 13.47 15.40
C CYS A 24 9.16 13.23 13.90
N LEU A 25 8.12 13.36 13.08
CA LEU A 25 8.21 13.18 11.64
C LEU A 25 9.08 14.28 10.99
N PHE A 26 8.89 15.53 11.39
CA PHE A 26 9.67 16.66 10.90
C PHE A 26 11.17 16.50 11.17
N GLU A 27 11.53 16.13 12.40
CA GLU A 27 12.93 15.94 12.82
C GLU A 27 13.64 14.80 12.09
N SER A 28 12.89 13.84 11.54
CA SER A 28 13.41 12.65 10.88
C SER A 28 13.42 12.71 9.36
N GLY A 29 13.17 13.89 8.77
CA GLY A 29 13.18 14.08 7.31
C GLY A 29 11.90 13.65 6.60
N CYS A 30 10.79 13.54 7.33
CA CYS A 30 9.44 13.34 6.79
C CYS A 30 8.65 14.64 6.67
N ASP A 31 9.33 15.78 6.64
CA ASP A 31 8.77 17.13 6.53
C ASP A 31 8.02 17.38 5.20
N ASN A 32 8.30 16.57 4.18
CA ASN A 32 7.62 16.58 2.89
C ASN A 32 6.42 15.63 2.80
N ALA A 33 6.02 14.99 3.90
CA ALA A 33 4.85 14.12 3.92
C ALA A 33 3.58 14.89 4.27
N LEU A 34 2.49 14.60 3.55
CA LEU A 34 1.14 14.99 3.97
C LEU A 34 0.63 14.01 5.02
N VAL A 35 0.43 14.50 6.24
CA VAL A 35 0.05 13.67 7.39
C VAL A 35 -1.47 13.63 7.54
N GLY A 36 -2.05 12.44 7.47
CA GLY A 36 -3.46 12.16 7.75
C GLY A 36 -3.62 11.36 9.04
N THR A 37 -4.41 11.89 9.99
CA THR A 37 -4.69 11.25 11.29
C THR A 37 -6.21 11.08 11.50
N GLY A 38 -6.89 10.48 10.53
CA GLY A 38 -8.36 10.35 10.57
C GLY A 38 -8.88 9.39 11.63
N GLN A 39 -8.06 8.47 12.12
CA GLN A 39 -8.45 7.47 13.12
C GLN A 39 -7.38 7.38 14.21
N LYS A 40 -7.83 7.29 15.47
CA LYS A 40 -6.94 7.12 16.63
C LYS A 40 -6.09 5.86 16.49
N GLY A 41 -4.79 5.98 16.75
CA GLY A 41 -3.86 4.86 16.59
C GLY A 41 -3.51 4.52 15.13
N ARG A 42 -3.83 5.40 14.18
CA ARG A 42 -3.52 5.27 12.76
C ARG A 42 -2.94 6.56 12.21
N VAL A 43 -1.99 6.42 11.30
CA VAL A 43 -1.46 7.53 10.52
C VAL A 43 -1.28 7.10 9.06
N ALA A 44 -1.65 7.99 8.15
CA ALA A 44 -1.37 7.88 6.73
C ALA A 44 -0.41 9.01 6.34
N LEU A 45 0.66 8.66 5.65
CA LEU A 45 1.70 9.59 5.20
C LEU A 45 1.80 9.51 3.69
N THR A 46 1.33 10.56 3.01
CA THR A 46 1.43 10.65 1.56
C THR A 46 2.69 11.42 1.18
N PHE A 47 3.51 10.80 0.37
CA PHE A 47 4.77 11.34 -0.14
C PHE A 47 4.69 11.59 -1.64
N VAL A 48 5.34 12.65 -2.07
CA VAL A 48 5.73 12.88 -3.46
C VAL A 48 7.25 13.07 -3.46
N ARG A 49 7.98 12.08 -3.98
CA ARG A 49 9.44 12.10 -3.96
C ARG A 49 10.04 11.72 -5.31
N ALA A 50 11.12 12.37 -5.68
CA ALA A 50 11.93 12.02 -6.84
C ALA A 50 12.97 10.96 -6.47
N ALA A 51 13.09 9.90 -7.29
CA ALA A 51 14.07 8.85 -7.11
C ALA A 51 14.42 8.16 -8.44
N SER A 52 15.39 7.25 -8.39
CA SER A 52 15.75 6.41 -9.53
C SER A 52 14.76 5.26 -9.75
N SER A 53 14.07 4.82 -8.70
CA SER A 53 13.03 3.79 -8.76
C SER A 53 12.00 3.94 -7.64
N ALA A 54 10.80 3.42 -7.89
CA ALA A 54 9.73 3.40 -6.90
C ALA A 54 10.09 2.54 -5.67
N THR A 55 10.76 1.43 -5.85
CA THR A 55 11.22 0.56 -4.75
C THR A 55 12.13 1.32 -3.80
N GLU A 56 13.15 1.99 -4.34
CA GLU A 56 14.10 2.77 -3.53
C GLU A 56 13.41 3.85 -2.70
N VAL A 57 12.48 4.60 -3.31
CA VAL A 57 11.84 5.72 -2.61
C VAL A 57 10.85 5.25 -1.56
N VAL A 58 10.13 4.15 -1.79
CA VAL A 58 9.21 3.56 -0.81
C VAL A 58 9.98 3.01 0.39
N GLU A 59 11.06 2.26 0.16
CA GLU A 59 11.91 1.72 1.23
C GLU A 59 12.60 2.81 2.04
N SER A 60 13.09 3.86 1.38
CA SER A 60 13.68 5.02 2.04
C SER A 60 12.66 5.74 2.93
N ALA A 61 11.46 6.01 2.42
CA ALA A 61 10.40 6.65 3.20
C ALA A 61 9.96 5.80 4.41
N MET A 62 9.84 4.49 4.23
CA MET A 62 9.56 3.57 5.34
C MET A 62 10.64 3.63 6.42
N SER A 63 11.90 3.66 6.03
CA SER A 63 13.04 3.77 6.95
C SER A 63 13.01 5.08 7.72
N ASP A 64 12.70 6.20 7.05
CA ASP A 64 12.57 7.51 7.68
C ASP A 64 11.45 7.52 8.72
N VAL A 65 10.28 6.97 8.39
CA VAL A 65 9.14 6.88 9.31
C VAL A 65 9.45 6.00 10.52
N LEU A 66 10.06 4.83 10.31
CA LEU A 66 10.41 3.92 11.41
C LEU A 66 11.52 4.48 12.31
N ARG A 67 12.38 5.35 11.79
CA ARG A 67 13.36 6.09 12.60
C ARG A 67 12.67 7.13 13.47
N ALA A 68 11.66 7.83 12.93
CA ALA A 68 10.85 8.80 13.67
C ALA A 68 9.96 8.13 14.72
N LEU A 69 9.38 7.00 14.35
CA LEU A 69 8.36 6.28 15.10
C LEU A 69 8.74 4.79 15.24
N PRO A 70 9.69 4.45 16.16
CA PRO A 70 10.22 3.07 16.26
C PRO A 70 9.18 2.01 16.61
N HIS A 71 8.05 2.40 17.21
CA HIS A 71 6.95 1.50 17.58
C HIS A 71 5.82 1.44 16.53
N ALA A 72 5.96 2.19 15.42
CA ALA A 72 5.00 2.13 14.33
C ALA A 72 5.08 0.77 13.62
N ARG A 73 3.92 0.26 13.21
CA ARG A 73 3.82 -0.98 12.43
C ARG A 73 3.14 -0.70 11.11
N LEU A 74 3.78 -1.07 10.03
CA LEU A 74 3.22 -0.89 8.68
C LEU A 74 1.92 -1.68 8.55
N ILE A 75 0.87 -0.99 8.10
CA ILE A 75 -0.40 -1.60 7.71
C ILE A 75 -0.37 -1.94 6.23
N GLU A 76 -0.12 -0.93 5.40
CA GLU A 76 -0.02 -1.09 3.94
C GLU A 76 0.71 0.07 3.27
N VAL A 77 1.16 -0.18 2.06
CA VAL A 77 1.64 0.82 1.12
C VAL A 77 0.61 0.94 0.00
N GLU A 78 0.22 2.16 -0.36
CA GLU A 78 -0.71 2.44 -1.46
C GLU A 78 -0.04 3.27 -2.57
N PRO A 79 -0.51 3.12 -3.82
CA PRO A 79 -1.64 2.30 -4.27
C PRO A 79 -1.26 0.82 -4.46
N ASP A 80 -2.14 -0.10 -4.05
CA ASP A 80 -1.99 -1.54 -4.29
C ASP A 80 -3.35 -2.20 -4.57
N LEU A 81 -4.20 -2.33 -3.55
CA LEU A 81 -5.49 -2.98 -3.70
C LEU A 81 -6.55 -2.00 -4.21
N VAL A 82 -7.26 -2.41 -5.27
CA VAL A 82 -8.28 -1.61 -5.92
C VAL A 82 -9.55 -2.41 -6.14
N GLY A 83 -10.70 -1.74 -5.97
CA GLY A 83 -12.00 -2.25 -6.33
C GLY A 83 -12.44 -1.74 -7.71
N VAL A 84 -13.61 -2.19 -8.14
CA VAL A 84 -14.20 -1.76 -9.44
C VAL A 84 -14.35 -0.25 -9.55
N SER A 85 -14.72 0.43 -8.45
CA SER A 85 -14.91 1.88 -8.45
C SER A 85 -13.60 2.63 -8.62
N ASP A 86 -12.53 2.16 -7.98
CA ASP A 86 -11.20 2.77 -8.07
C ASP A 86 -10.64 2.63 -9.49
N ILE A 87 -10.81 1.45 -10.09
CA ILE A 87 -10.38 1.18 -11.48
C ILE A 87 -11.19 2.05 -12.45
N ALA A 88 -12.50 2.14 -12.25
CA ALA A 88 -13.38 2.96 -13.08
C ALA A 88 -12.97 4.44 -13.05
N GLU A 89 -12.66 4.98 -11.88
CA GLU A 89 -12.18 6.35 -11.71
C GLU A 89 -10.84 6.57 -12.44
N LEU A 90 -9.90 5.67 -12.26
CA LEU A 90 -8.57 5.76 -12.87
C LEU A 90 -8.61 5.81 -14.40
N PHE A 91 -9.49 5.05 -15.03
CA PHE A 91 -9.61 4.97 -16.48
C PHE A 91 -10.79 5.75 -17.07
N ALA A 92 -11.43 6.60 -16.27
CA ALA A 92 -12.59 7.42 -16.67
C ALA A 92 -13.77 6.58 -17.22
N PHE A 93 -14.02 5.42 -16.64
CA PHE A 93 -15.21 4.61 -16.89
C PHE A 93 -16.29 4.90 -15.84
N SER A 94 -17.56 4.66 -16.21
CA SER A 94 -18.58 4.47 -15.18
C SER A 94 -18.36 3.15 -14.44
N ARG A 95 -18.78 3.07 -13.18
CA ARG A 95 -18.72 1.83 -12.40
C ARG A 95 -19.41 0.66 -13.10
N GLN A 96 -20.55 0.95 -13.76
CA GLN A 96 -21.30 -0.07 -14.51
C GLN A 96 -20.51 -0.58 -15.72
N ASN A 97 -19.89 0.32 -16.47
CA ASN A 97 -19.07 -0.04 -17.62
C ASN A 97 -17.84 -0.86 -17.20
N MET A 98 -17.22 -0.49 -16.07
CA MET A 98 -16.09 -1.24 -15.54
C MET A 98 -16.49 -2.65 -15.11
N ARG A 99 -17.64 -2.82 -14.43
CA ARG A 99 -18.19 -4.14 -14.10
C ARG A 99 -18.42 -5.00 -15.33
N LYS A 100 -19.03 -4.40 -16.37
CA LYS A 100 -19.28 -5.09 -17.64
C LYS A 100 -17.97 -5.50 -18.31
N LEU A 101 -16.94 -4.65 -18.27
CA LEU A 101 -15.63 -4.95 -18.81
C LEU A 101 -15.00 -6.19 -18.13
N VAL A 102 -14.99 -6.23 -16.81
CA VAL A 102 -14.49 -7.36 -16.03
C VAL A 102 -15.27 -8.64 -16.37
N GLN A 103 -16.59 -8.57 -16.44
CA GLN A 103 -17.44 -9.73 -16.79
C GLN A 103 -17.21 -10.23 -18.22
N THR A 104 -17.02 -9.32 -19.16
CA THR A 104 -16.76 -9.66 -20.57
C THR A 104 -15.40 -10.32 -20.75
N HIS A 105 -14.41 -9.93 -19.95
CA HIS A 105 -13.02 -10.39 -20.08
C HIS A 105 -12.60 -11.32 -18.93
N THR A 106 -13.51 -12.08 -18.36
CA THR A 106 -13.26 -12.97 -17.21
C THR A 106 -12.06 -13.90 -17.39
N GLU A 107 -11.80 -14.36 -18.60
CA GLU A 107 -10.68 -15.28 -18.88
C GLU A 107 -9.31 -14.60 -18.92
N SER A 108 -9.25 -13.30 -19.22
CA SER A 108 -8.00 -12.56 -19.38
C SER A 108 -7.76 -11.48 -18.31
N PHE A 109 -8.82 -10.99 -17.68
CA PHE A 109 -8.70 -10.02 -16.59
C PHE A 109 -8.01 -10.66 -15.38
N PRO A 110 -7.18 -9.91 -14.62
CA PRO A 110 -6.49 -10.46 -13.47
C PRO A 110 -7.43 -11.15 -12.48
N LEU A 111 -6.94 -12.20 -11.83
CA LEU A 111 -7.68 -12.81 -10.73
C LEU A 111 -7.73 -11.87 -9.53
N PRO A 112 -8.87 -11.75 -8.85
CA PRO A 112 -8.94 -10.92 -7.65
C PRO A 112 -8.13 -11.55 -6.52
N LEU A 113 -7.52 -10.70 -5.69
CA LEU A 113 -6.94 -11.13 -4.41
C LEU A 113 -8.02 -11.56 -3.43
N HIS A 114 -9.14 -10.88 -3.46
CA HIS A 114 -10.34 -11.22 -2.71
C HIS A 114 -11.56 -11.16 -3.62
N GLU A 115 -12.37 -12.23 -3.60
CA GLU A 115 -13.64 -12.29 -4.30
C GLU A 115 -14.78 -12.37 -3.30
N GLY A 116 -15.73 -11.43 -3.39
CA GLY A 116 -16.84 -11.35 -2.46
C GLY A 116 -17.81 -10.22 -2.84
N ARG A 117 -18.49 -9.64 -1.84
CA ARG A 117 -19.38 -8.49 -2.04
C ARG A 117 -18.65 -7.31 -2.71
N SER A 118 -17.38 -7.12 -2.36
CA SER A 118 -16.47 -6.17 -2.99
C SER A 118 -15.19 -6.91 -3.35
N SER A 119 -15.03 -7.22 -4.62
CA SER A 119 -13.79 -7.84 -5.11
C SER A 119 -12.66 -6.83 -5.15
N LEU A 120 -11.44 -7.30 -4.85
CA LEU A 120 -10.22 -6.49 -4.83
C LEU A 120 -9.15 -7.14 -5.70
N TRP A 121 -8.44 -6.32 -6.45
CA TRP A 121 -7.33 -6.71 -7.32
C TRP A 121 -6.06 -5.95 -6.95
N HIS A 122 -4.91 -6.52 -7.28
CA HIS A 122 -3.67 -5.75 -7.28
C HIS A 122 -3.66 -4.78 -8.46
N LEU A 123 -3.49 -3.50 -8.16
CA LEU A 123 -3.45 -2.45 -9.19
C LEU A 123 -2.38 -2.72 -10.24
N ALA A 124 -1.19 -3.20 -9.84
CA ALA A 124 -0.11 -3.52 -10.78
C ALA A 124 -0.56 -4.46 -11.90
N GLU A 125 -1.30 -5.52 -11.55
CA GLU A 125 -1.81 -6.50 -12.53
C GLU A 125 -2.90 -5.90 -13.42
N VAL A 126 -3.77 -5.05 -12.84
CA VAL A 126 -4.81 -4.34 -13.59
C VAL A 126 -4.20 -3.38 -14.60
N LEU A 127 -3.17 -2.62 -14.21
CA LEU A 127 -2.47 -1.69 -15.12
C LEU A 127 -1.81 -2.44 -16.28
N ASP A 128 -1.14 -3.55 -16.01
CA ASP A 128 -0.53 -4.40 -17.03
C ASP A 128 -1.58 -4.94 -18.03
N TRP A 129 -2.75 -5.33 -17.53
CA TRP A 129 -3.84 -5.82 -18.38
C TRP A 129 -4.40 -4.72 -19.29
N PHE A 130 -4.61 -3.50 -18.74
CA PHE A 130 -5.10 -2.37 -19.54
C PHE A 130 -4.11 -1.95 -20.63
N GLU A 131 -2.82 -1.93 -20.33
CA GLU A 131 -1.79 -1.63 -21.31
C GLU A 131 -1.74 -2.68 -22.43
N ALA A 132 -1.75 -3.97 -22.04
CA ALA A 132 -1.60 -5.09 -23.00
C ALA A 132 -2.87 -5.40 -23.81
N ARG A 133 -4.05 -5.19 -23.26
CA ARG A 133 -5.32 -5.67 -23.83
C ARG A 133 -6.28 -4.57 -24.27
N GLN A 134 -6.17 -3.38 -23.71
CA GLN A 134 -7.05 -2.25 -24.00
C GLN A 134 -6.33 -1.09 -24.69
N GLU A 135 -5.04 -1.25 -24.98
CA GLU A 135 -4.18 -0.22 -25.59
C GLU A 135 -4.32 1.14 -24.89
N ARG A 136 -4.48 1.08 -23.54
CA ARG A 136 -4.56 2.27 -22.71
C ARG A 136 -3.16 2.67 -22.27
N GLU A 137 -2.87 3.94 -22.41
CA GLU A 137 -1.65 4.51 -21.85
C GLU A 137 -1.72 4.50 -20.32
N VAL A 138 -0.70 3.91 -19.70
CA VAL A 138 -0.55 3.82 -18.26
C VAL A 138 0.66 4.66 -17.85
N ASP A 139 0.49 5.50 -16.84
CA ASP A 139 1.60 6.25 -16.28
C ASP A 139 2.68 5.28 -15.75
N PRO A 140 3.91 5.34 -16.28
CA PRO A 140 5.00 4.46 -15.86
C PRO A 140 5.33 4.59 -14.37
N ALA A 141 5.26 5.81 -13.80
CA ALA A 141 5.53 6.04 -12.38
C ALA A 141 4.47 5.38 -11.50
N LEU A 142 3.20 5.50 -11.86
CA LEU A 142 2.10 4.80 -11.17
C LEU A 142 2.29 3.28 -11.20
N ARG A 143 2.66 2.72 -12.35
CA ARG A 143 2.89 1.28 -12.49
C ARG A 143 4.06 0.80 -11.64
N GLU A 144 5.16 1.53 -11.60
CA GLU A 144 6.30 1.21 -10.74
C GLU A 144 5.92 1.26 -9.25
N VAL A 145 5.20 2.29 -8.83
CA VAL A 145 4.72 2.41 -7.44
C VAL A 145 3.77 1.26 -7.09
N ALA A 146 2.81 0.95 -7.95
CA ALA A 146 1.87 -0.15 -7.70
C ALA A 146 2.59 -1.49 -7.52
N ARG A 147 3.64 -1.77 -8.30
CA ARG A 147 4.47 -2.97 -8.15
C ARG A 147 5.29 -2.96 -6.86
N ALA A 148 5.91 -1.83 -6.51
CA ALA A 148 6.65 -1.69 -5.26
C ALA A 148 5.73 -1.88 -4.05
N SER A 149 4.55 -1.27 -4.05
CA SER A 149 3.54 -1.41 -3.01
C SER A 149 3.07 -2.85 -2.83
N MET A 150 2.73 -3.52 -3.93
CA MET A 150 2.35 -4.94 -3.94
C MET A 150 3.45 -5.80 -3.32
N THR A 151 4.71 -5.58 -3.69
CA THR A 151 5.85 -6.35 -3.18
C THR A 151 6.04 -6.15 -1.67
N VAL A 152 6.00 -4.91 -1.20
CA VAL A 152 6.14 -4.58 0.23
C VAL A 152 4.99 -5.17 1.04
N ASN A 153 3.75 -5.03 0.57
CA ASN A 153 2.57 -5.55 1.26
C ASN A 153 2.59 -7.09 1.34
N ALA A 154 2.99 -7.77 0.27
CA ALA A 154 3.14 -9.23 0.26
C ALA A 154 4.24 -9.69 1.24
N ALA A 155 5.38 -9.02 1.28
CA ALA A 155 6.46 -9.32 2.22
C ALA A 155 6.04 -9.10 3.67
N ARG A 156 5.30 -8.02 3.96
CA ARG A 156 4.73 -7.73 5.27
C ARG A 156 3.79 -8.86 5.73
N GLU A 157 2.89 -9.29 4.87
CA GLU A 157 1.94 -10.36 5.22
C GLU A 157 2.66 -11.69 5.47
N ALA A 158 3.65 -12.03 4.64
CA ALA A 158 4.48 -13.21 4.83
C ALA A 158 5.27 -13.16 6.16
N ALA A 159 5.80 -11.99 6.54
CA ALA A 159 6.49 -11.79 7.82
C ALA A 159 5.54 -12.00 9.00
N ARG A 160 4.33 -11.47 8.94
CA ARG A 160 3.29 -11.63 9.97
C ARG A 160 2.89 -13.09 10.19
N LEU A 161 2.78 -13.88 9.13
CA LEU A 161 2.52 -15.31 9.23
C LEU A 161 3.66 -16.07 9.90
N ARG A 162 4.91 -15.75 9.58
CA ARG A 162 6.09 -16.37 10.22
C ARG A 162 6.19 -16.05 11.71
N GLU A 163 5.87 -14.84 12.11
CA GLU A 163 5.84 -14.44 13.53
C GLU A 163 4.79 -15.23 14.30
N ALA A 164 3.59 -15.40 13.75
CA ALA A 164 2.53 -16.19 14.34
C ALA A 164 2.92 -17.66 14.52
N ASP A 165 3.62 -18.26 13.54
CA ASP A 165 4.11 -19.64 13.61
C ASP A 165 5.26 -19.77 14.61
N GLY A 166 6.11 -18.76 14.76
CA GLY A 166 7.21 -18.71 15.72
C GLY A 166 6.73 -18.71 17.18
N ASP A 167 5.72 -17.91 17.48
CA ASP A 167 5.07 -17.85 18.80
C ASP A 167 4.35 -19.16 19.16
N SER A 168 3.81 -19.87 18.18
CA SER A 168 3.17 -21.17 18.37
C SER A 168 4.15 -22.29 18.75
N LYS A 169 5.46 -22.12 18.47
CA LYS A 169 6.52 -23.09 18.75
C LYS A 169 7.30 -22.81 20.03
N ALA A 170 6.98 -21.73 20.76
CA ALA A 170 7.61 -21.47 22.05
C ALA A 170 7.23 -22.58 23.05
N PRO A 171 8.20 -23.28 23.68
CA PRO A 171 7.87 -24.35 24.61
C PRO A 171 7.13 -23.79 25.81
N GLN A 172 5.95 -24.34 26.10
CA GLN A 172 5.26 -24.11 27.37
C GLN A 172 6.23 -24.53 28.47
N ARG A 173 6.81 -23.58 29.20
CA ARG A 173 7.52 -23.86 30.43
C ARG A 173 6.50 -24.47 31.38
N GLN A 174 6.60 -25.77 31.59
CA GLN A 174 5.90 -26.45 32.65
C GLN A 174 6.38 -25.83 33.96
N ALA A 175 5.46 -25.11 34.63
CA ALA A 175 5.63 -24.75 36.03
C ALA A 175 5.48 -26.01 36.83
N GLY A 176 6.62 -26.48 37.38
CA GLY A 176 6.67 -27.50 38.42
C GLY A 176 6.56 -26.83 39.81
#